data_65eec4306d04d8a3de470e0c43a8d69b
#
_entry.id   65eec4306d04d8a3de470e0c43a8d69b
#
_cell.length_a   1.000
_cell.length_b   1.000
_cell.length_c   1.000
_cell.angle_alpha   90.00
_cell.angle_beta   90.00
_cell.angle_gamma   90.00
#
_symmetry.space_group_name_H-M   'P 1'
#
loop_
_entity.id
_entity.type
_entity.pdbx_description
1 polymer ?
#
loop_
_entity_poly.entity_id
_entity_poly.type
_entity_poly.pdbx_seq_one_letter_code
_entity_poly.pdbx_strand_id
1 'polypeptide(L)'
;MRRTICKIMGAVMIMSLIWSAPSVTASDRSESQNITSVRTPINDKKGGTVWTRSFSVDGTLTYNSTPVITDDAIYLVSGNTLYELDLDGNIKRQMALAATMNSVCYMSRQENTLWIPLSGGTMQCVDINTMQSLWVSEAFGGQSLSYVTVYNGYVYAGTAEVSINSTQGTFYCLDARTGKLQWKYRNEEQPGGYYWGGSVVMDDKLYFAGDNGILVEHDLVEDTVYREISITQKGRIRSDLQYVAAEHAIYATSNTGEICRFDGSEVTTYTMFPRAKAVNCTSTMSIVDDTAYVGAMADGMGYLCVWDMQTHSMRYTVKTGKACEVKATPLVSTAYEDGNYVYY
;
A
#
# COMPACT_ATOMS: atom_id res chain seq x y z
N MET A 1 4.82 31.86 1.21
CA MET A 1 3.82 31.49 2.25
C MET A 1 3.20 30.15 1.81
N ARG A 2 3.72 29.05 2.34
CA ARG A 2 3.29 27.67 1.99
C ARG A 2 1.98 27.41 2.71
N ARG A 3 0.90 27.16 1.99
CA ARG A 3 -0.39 26.78 2.58
C ARG A 3 -0.54 25.27 2.52
N THR A 4 -0.48 24.67 3.69
CA THR A 4 -0.86 23.29 3.95
C THR A 4 -2.36 23.13 3.70
N ILE A 5 -2.76 22.27 2.77
CA ILE A 5 -4.17 21.93 2.55
C ILE A 5 -4.38 20.54 3.15
N CYS A 6 -4.83 20.50 4.40
CA CYS A 6 -5.40 19.30 4.99
C CYS A 6 -6.92 19.36 4.78
N LYS A 7 -7.48 18.58 3.87
CA LYS A 7 -8.92 18.36 3.77
C LYS A 7 -9.22 16.90 4.08
N ILE A 8 -9.87 16.72 5.22
CA ILE A 8 -10.56 15.49 5.57
C ILE A 8 -11.89 15.51 4.84
N MET A 9 -12.17 14.51 4.06
CA MET A 9 -13.43 13.89 3.67
C MET A 9 -13.55 13.63 2.17
N GLY A 10 -13.93 12.41 1.86
CA GLY A 10 -14.41 11.99 0.54
C GLY A 10 -13.26 11.81 -0.45
N ALA A 11 -13.22 10.68 -1.13
CA ALA A 11 -12.23 10.38 -2.14
C ALA A 11 -12.06 11.57 -3.11
N VAL A 12 -11.05 12.38 -2.89
CA VAL A 12 -10.59 13.36 -3.88
C VAL A 12 -9.63 12.60 -4.78
N MET A 13 -10.10 12.22 -5.94
CA MET A 13 -9.28 11.62 -6.97
C MET A 13 -8.50 12.74 -7.65
N ILE A 14 -7.20 12.78 -7.43
CA ILE A 14 -6.29 13.66 -8.16
C ILE A 14 -5.87 12.91 -9.42
N MET A 15 -6.31 13.38 -10.58
CA MET A 15 -5.83 12.88 -11.85
C MET A 15 -4.43 13.38 -12.14
N SER A 16 -3.47 12.47 -12.23
CA SER A 16 -2.19 12.70 -12.90
C SER A 16 -2.19 11.96 -14.23
N LEU A 17 -2.09 12.67 -15.33
CA LEU A 17 -1.79 12.09 -16.64
C LEU A 17 -0.38 11.48 -16.59
N ILE A 18 -0.31 10.16 -16.62
CA ILE A 18 0.97 9.44 -16.67
C ILE A 18 1.40 9.41 -18.15
N TRP A 19 2.39 10.19 -18.49
CA TRP A 19 3.13 9.99 -19.74
C TRP A 19 4.21 8.94 -19.50
N SER A 20 4.21 7.90 -20.33
CA SER A 20 5.17 6.82 -20.26
C SER A 20 6.61 7.35 -20.38
N ALA A 21 7.36 7.30 -19.30
CA ALA A 21 8.80 7.41 -19.35
C ALA A 21 9.38 6.16 -20.05
N PRO A 22 10.51 6.27 -20.78
CA PRO A 22 11.15 5.12 -21.38
C PRO A 22 11.46 4.09 -20.29
N SER A 23 11.07 2.87 -20.56
CA SER A 23 11.29 1.71 -19.69
C SER A 23 12.75 1.65 -19.23
N VAL A 24 12.98 1.93 -17.97
CA VAL A 24 14.03 1.19 -17.28
C VAL A 24 13.59 -0.26 -17.42
N THR A 25 14.41 -1.08 -18.02
CA THR A 25 14.23 -2.53 -18.05
C THR A 25 14.26 -3.00 -16.60
N ALA A 26 13.12 -2.86 -15.95
CA ALA A 26 12.86 -3.46 -14.67
C ALA A 26 12.44 -4.87 -15.02
N SER A 27 13.40 -5.78 -14.92
CA SER A 27 13.05 -7.16 -14.63
C SER A 27 12.09 -7.14 -13.45
N ASP A 28 10.85 -7.56 -13.70
CA ASP A 28 9.96 -8.15 -12.71
C ASP A 28 9.48 -7.30 -11.50
N ARG A 29 9.22 -6.02 -11.67
CA ARG A 29 8.44 -5.29 -10.67
C ARG A 29 6.96 -5.44 -10.98
N SER A 30 6.21 -6.01 -10.04
CA SER A 30 4.76 -5.96 -10.11
C SER A 30 4.31 -4.49 -10.15
N GLU A 31 3.41 -4.13 -11.06
CA GLU A 31 2.77 -2.80 -11.12
C GLU A 31 1.95 -2.47 -9.84
N SER A 32 1.93 -3.39 -8.90
CA SER A 32 1.24 -3.31 -7.62
C SER A 32 1.99 -2.55 -6.53
N GLN A 33 3.17 -2.04 -6.79
CA GLN A 33 3.86 -1.21 -5.80
C GLN A 33 3.12 0.12 -5.62
N ASN A 34 2.98 0.50 -4.36
CA ASN A 34 2.45 1.80 -3.99
C ASN A 34 3.20 2.91 -4.74
N ILE A 35 2.49 3.64 -5.60
CA ILE A 35 3.07 4.78 -6.31
C ILE A 35 3.31 5.87 -5.29
N THR A 36 4.56 6.07 -4.93
CA THR A 36 4.97 7.06 -3.94
C THR A 36 5.55 8.33 -4.57
N SER A 37 5.86 8.28 -5.88
CA SER A 37 6.35 9.45 -6.62
C SER A 37 5.82 9.50 -8.05
N VAL A 38 5.64 10.70 -8.56
CA VAL A 38 5.20 10.98 -9.93
C VAL A 38 6.05 12.09 -10.54
N ARG A 39 6.27 12.01 -11.85
CA ARG A 39 6.95 13.06 -12.64
C ARG A 39 5.98 14.05 -13.29
N THR A 40 4.70 13.96 -12.97
CA THR A 40 3.68 14.83 -13.54
C THR A 40 3.52 16.06 -12.65
N PRO A 41 3.55 17.28 -13.20
CA PRO A 41 3.20 18.47 -12.45
C PRO A 41 1.73 18.35 -12.04
N ILE A 42 1.46 18.47 -10.77
CA ILE A 42 0.09 18.58 -10.30
C ILE A 42 -0.36 19.99 -10.63
N ASN A 43 -1.13 20.07 -11.70
CA ASN A 43 -1.59 21.34 -12.24
C ASN A 43 -2.63 21.90 -11.30
N ASP A 44 -2.25 22.62 -10.32
CA ASP A 44 -2.91 23.85 -9.92
C ASP A 44 -2.36 24.40 -8.61
N LYS A 45 -1.76 25.53 -8.67
CA LYS A 45 -1.42 26.34 -7.48
C LYS A 45 -2.66 26.71 -6.65
N LYS A 46 -3.87 26.39 -7.12
CA LYS A 46 -5.15 26.72 -6.46
C LYS A 46 -5.94 25.50 -5.95
N GLY A 47 -5.56 24.27 -6.33
CA GLY A 47 -6.21 23.06 -5.85
C GLY A 47 -7.73 23.05 -6.11
N GLY A 48 -8.14 23.01 -7.36
CA GLY A 48 -9.55 22.91 -7.75
C GLY A 48 -10.02 21.46 -7.83
N THR A 49 -11.28 21.21 -7.47
CA THR A 49 -11.94 19.93 -7.77
C THR A 49 -12.39 19.96 -9.23
N VAL A 50 -11.85 19.05 -10.05
CA VAL A 50 -12.25 18.92 -11.46
C VAL A 50 -13.64 18.29 -11.54
N TRP A 51 -13.83 17.19 -10.82
CA TRP A 51 -15.13 16.54 -10.67
C TRP A 51 -15.21 15.76 -9.36
N THR A 52 -16.41 15.43 -8.94
CA THR A 52 -16.67 14.59 -7.77
C THR A 52 -17.75 13.56 -8.13
N ARG A 53 -17.51 12.31 -7.72
CA ARG A 53 -18.50 11.25 -7.83
C ARG A 53 -18.67 10.55 -6.50
N SER A 54 -19.93 10.35 -6.10
CA SER A 54 -20.29 9.60 -4.90
C SER A 54 -20.90 8.26 -5.29
N PHE A 55 -20.54 7.23 -4.55
CA PHE A 55 -21.11 5.90 -4.66
C PHE A 55 -21.89 5.58 -3.39
N SER A 56 -23.07 5.05 -3.56
CA SER A 56 -23.94 4.64 -2.45
C SER A 56 -24.74 3.40 -2.83
N VAL A 57 -25.03 2.57 -1.83
CA VAL A 57 -26.01 1.48 -1.94
C VAL A 57 -27.16 1.83 -1.00
N ASP A 58 -28.39 1.85 -1.53
CA ASP A 58 -29.59 2.22 -0.78
C ASP A 58 -29.48 3.52 0.02
N GLY A 59 -28.78 4.51 -0.55
CA GLY A 59 -28.56 5.82 0.10
C GLY A 59 -27.46 5.84 1.16
N THR A 60 -26.83 4.71 1.46
CA THR A 60 -25.68 4.63 2.36
C THR A 60 -24.39 4.73 1.56
N LEU A 61 -23.48 5.65 1.96
CA LEU A 61 -22.16 5.76 1.35
C LEU A 61 -21.38 4.46 1.58
N THR A 62 -20.78 3.96 0.51
CA THR A 62 -19.93 2.77 0.54
C THR A 62 -18.45 3.14 0.64
N TYR A 63 -17.66 2.23 1.18
CA TYR A 63 -16.20 2.33 1.10
C TYR A 63 -15.76 2.09 -0.34
N ASN A 64 -14.71 2.78 -0.74
CA ASN A 64 -14.11 2.68 -2.06
C ASN A 64 -12.70 2.11 -1.95
N SER A 65 -12.30 1.32 -2.95
CA SER A 65 -10.91 0.89 -3.09
C SER A 65 -9.99 2.08 -3.43
N THR A 66 -8.70 1.87 -3.32
CA THR A 66 -7.75 2.71 -4.04
C THR A 66 -8.00 2.53 -5.54
N PRO A 67 -8.09 3.61 -6.33
CA PRO A 67 -8.32 3.51 -7.76
C PRO A 67 -7.07 2.97 -8.48
N VAL A 68 -7.31 2.21 -9.54
CA VAL A 68 -6.30 1.89 -10.55
C VAL A 68 -6.56 2.75 -11.77
N ILE A 69 -5.56 3.52 -12.20
CA ILE A 69 -5.68 4.48 -13.28
C ILE A 69 -4.84 4.01 -14.47
N THR A 70 -5.43 4.04 -15.64
CA THR A 70 -4.79 3.79 -16.93
C THR A 70 -4.80 5.07 -17.78
N ASP A 71 -4.25 5.03 -18.99
CA ASP A 71 -4.23 6.19 -19.87
C ASP A 71 -5.63 6.69 -20.26
N ASP A 72 -6.64 5.81 -20.21
CA ASP A 72 -8.00 6.07 -20.72
C ASP A 72 -9.13 5.74 -19.77
N ALA A 73 -8.83 5.16 -18.60
CA ALA A 73 -9.85 4.71 -17.66
C ALA A 73 -9.38 4.74 -16.20
N ILE A 74 -10.37 4.76 -15.32
CA ILE A 74 -10.21 4.63 -13.87
C ILE A 74 -11.02 3.44 -13.41
N TYR A 75 -10.38 2.48 -12.76
CA TYR A 75 -11.03 1.32 -12.15
C TYR A 75 -11.16 1.53 -10.65
N LEU A 76 -12.37 1.36 -10.14
CA LEU A 76 -12.69 1.57 -8.72
C LEU A 76 -13.70 0.52 -8.26
N VAL A 77 -13.47 -0.07 -7.10
CA VAL A 77 -14.46 -0.89 -6.41
C VAL A 77 -15.19 -0.06 -5.38
N SER A 78 -16.51 -0.14 -5.38
CA SER A 78 -17.36 0.41 -4.34
C SER A 78 -18.41 -0.63 -3.92
N GLY A 79 -18.40 -0.98 -2.62
CA GLY A 79 -19.20 -2.09 -2.12
C GLY A 79 -18.82 -3.42 -2.77
N ASN A 80 -19.73 -3.99 -3.54
CA ASN A 80 -19.53 -5.23 -4.32
C ASN A 80 -19.50 -5.00 -5.83
N THR A 81 -19.21 -3.79 -6.28
CA THR A 81 -19.25 -3.44 -7.69
C THR A 81 -17.93 -2.85 -8.13
N LEU A 82 -17.35 -3.41 -9.20
CA LEU A 82 -16.23 -2.82 -9.92
C LEU A 82 -16.80 -1.89 -10.99
N TYR A 83 -16.33 -0.66 -10.99
CA TYR A 83 -16.65 0.38 -11.97
C TYR A 83 -15.43 0.66 -12.85
N GLU A 84 -15.68 0.85 -14.14
CA GLU A 84 -14.80 1.54 -15.06
C GLU A 84 -15.37 2.92 -15.32
N LEU A 85 -14.57 3.94 -15.08
CA LEU A 85 -14.90 5.33 -15.35
C LEU A 85 -14.00 5.85 -16.47
N ASP A 86 -14.50 6.82 -17.25
CA ASP A 86 -13.60 7.66 -18.04
C ASP A 86 -12.86 8.66 -17.15
N LEU A 87 -11.91 9.39 -17.74
CA LEU A 87 -11.11 10.36 -17.01
C LEU A 87 -11.92 11.59 -16.55
N ASP A 88 -13.13 11.79 -17.08
CA ASP A 88 -14.09 12.80 -16.65
C ASP A 88 -15.03 12.30 -15.53
N GLY A 89 -14.83 11.06 -15.05
CA GLY A 89 -15.60 10.45 -13.97
C GLY A 89 -16.93 9.86 -14.37
N ASN A 90 -17.24 9.69 -15.66
CA ASN A 90 -18.48 9.03 -16.10
C ASN A 90 -18.30 7.50 -16.09
N ILE A 91 -19.30 6.79 -15.61
CA ILE A 91 -19.31 5.32 -15.63
C ILE A 91 -19.44 4.83 -17.08
N LYS A 92 -18.43 4.08 -17.54
CA LYS A 92 -18.42 3.39 -18.83
C LYS A 92 -19.01 1.99 -18.74
N ARG A 93 -18.52 1.22 -17.77
CA ARG A 93 -18.94 -0.16 -17.52
C ARG A 93 -18.94 -0.45 -16.03
N GLN A 94 -19.65 -1.50 -15.63
CA GLN A 94 -19.62 -2.00 -14.26
C GLN A 94 -19.89 -3.50 -14.23
N MET A 95 -19.39 -4.17 -13.19
CA MET A 95 -19.66 -5.58 -12.93
C MET A 95 -19.83 -5.84 -11.44
N ALA A 96 -20.68 -6.80 -11.10
CA ALA A 96 -20.77 -7.30 -9.74
C ALA A 96 -19.58 -8.21 -9.41
N LEU A 97 -19.05 -8.05 -8.20
CA LEU A 97 -18.02 -8.91 -7.63
C LEU A 97 -18.64 -10.06 -6.83
N ALA A 98 -17.87 -11.10 -6.59
CA ALA A 98 -18.29 -12.29 -5.86
C ALA A 98 -18.63 -12.02 -4.40
N ALA A 99 -18.01 -11.00 -3.80
CA ALA A 99 -18.28 -10.53 -2.45
C ALA A 99 -18.05 -9.04 -2.33
N THR A 100 -18.45 -8.45 -1.21
CA THR A 100 -18.16 -7.05 -0.92
C THR A 100 -16.68 -6.86 -0.55
N MET A 101 -16.20 -5.66 -0.76
CA MET A 101 -14.98 -5.17 -0.16
C MET A 101 -15.25 -4.83 1.32
N ASN A 102 -14.38 -5.25 2.24
CA ASN A 102 -14.59 -5.02 3.68
C ASN A 102 -14.38 -3.58 4.12
N SER A 103 -13.44 -2.90 3.50
CA SER A 103 -13.04 -1.55 3.85
C SER A 103 -12.32 -0.95 2.65
N VAL A 104 -11.34 -0.08 2.85
CA VAL A 104 -10.43 0.30 1.79
C VAL A 104 -9.60 -0.93 1.42
N CYS A 105 -9.54 -1.28 0.14
CA CYS A 105 -8.63 -2.31 -0.37
C CYS A 105 -7.75 -1.74 -1.47
N TYR A 106 -6.61 -2.36 -1.66
CA TYR A 106 -5.69 -2.02 -2.73
C TYR A 106 -5.79 -3.09 -3.81
N MET A 107 -6.28 -2.69 -4.97
CA MET A 107 -6.26 -3.54 -6.15
C MET A 107 -4.88 -3.48 -6.79
N SER A 108 -4.44 -4.60 -7.34
CA SER A 108 -3.24 -4.63 -8.17
C SER A 108 -3.59 -4.90 -9.61
N ARG A 109 -2.84 -4.29 -10.51
CA ARG A 109 -2.99 -4.45 -11.96
C ARG A 109 -1.68 -4.87 -12.61
N GLN A 110 -1.78 -5.80 -13.53
CA GLN A 110 -0.73 -6.09 -14.49
C GLN A 110 -1.39 -6.26 -15.86
N GLU A 111 -0.97 -5.49 -16.83
CA GLU A 111 -1.57 -5.45 -18.18
C GLU A 111 -3.10 -5.24 -18.12
N ASN A 112 -3.86 -6.26 -18.55
CA ASN A 112 -5.33 -6.23 -18.59
C ASN A 112 -5.99 -6.98 -17.44
N THR A 113 -5.25 -7.33 -16.41
CA THR A 113 -5.72 -8.11 -15.28
C THR A 113 -5.72 -7.30 -14.01
N LEU A 114 -6.84 -7.33 -13.27
CA LEU A 114 -6.96 -6.80 -11.92
C LEU A 114 -7.10 -7.95 -10.91
N TRP A 115 -6.40 -7.85 -9.79
CA TRP A 115 -6.59 -8.68 -8.60
C TRP A 115 -7.20 -7.85 -7.50
N ILE A 116 -8.36 -8.28 -7.01
CA ILE A 116 -9.22 -7.53 -6.10
C ILE A 116 -9.41 -8.33 -4.81
N PRO A 117 -8.84 -7.89 -3.68
CA PRO A 117 -9.11 -8.51 -2.38
C PRO A 117 -10.55 -8.24 -1.93
N LEU A 118 -11.25 -9.30 -1.53
CA LEU A 118 -12.64 -9.24 -1.09
C LEU A 118 -12.80 -9.72 0.35
N SER A 119 -13.98 -9.54 0.90
CA SER A 119 -14.36 -10.00 2.23
C SER A 119 -14.25 -11.53 2.35
N GLY A 120 -13.98 -12.00 3.56
CA GLY A 120 -13.72 -13.41 3.83
C GLY A 120 -12.32 -13.87 3.42
N GLY A 121 -11.44 -12.94 3.03
CA GLY A 121 -10.08 -13.26 2.58
C GLY A 121 -10.07 -13.93 1.20
N THR A 122 -11.05 -13.65 0.35
CA THR A 122 -11.07 -14.11 -1.03
C THR A 122 -10.34 -13.12 -1.94
N MET A 123 -9.84 -13.62 -3.06
CA MET A 123 -9.27 -12.82 -4.16
C MET A 123 -10.09 -13.06 -5.42
N GLN A 124 -10.47 -12.00 -6.11
CA GLN A 124 -11.09 -12.09 -7.43
C GLN A 124 -10.17 -11.52 -8.49
N CYS A 125 -9.98 -12.26 -9.57
CA CYS A 125 -9.23 -11.85 -10.74
C CYS A 125 -10.21 -11.45 -11.85
N VAL A 126 -9.99 -10.29 -12.47
CA VAL A 126 -10.86 -9.72 -13.49
C VAL A 126 -10.05 -9.33 -14.70
N ASP A 127 -10.54 -9.67 -15.89
CA ASP A 127 -10.07 -9.12 -17.17
C ASP A 127 -10.77 -7.78 -17.42
N ILE A 128 -10.01 -6.69 -17.43
CA ILE A 128 -10.55 -5.34 -17.61
C ILE A 128 -11.02 -5.06 -19.05
N ASN A 129 -10.51 -5.78 -20.07
CA ASN A 129 -10.97 -5.61 -21.43
C ASN A 129 -12.41 -6.08 -21.60
N THR A 130 -12.73 -7.21 -21.00
CA THR A 130 -14.05 -7.82 -21.08
C THR A 130 -14.96 -7.47 -19.90
N MET A 131 -14.40 -6.94 -18.82
CA MET A 131 -15.07 -6.75 -17.52
C MET A 131 -15.71 -8.06 -17.04
N GLN A 132 -14.94 -9.15 -17.10
CA GLN A 132 -15.39 -10.47 -16.66
C GLN A 132 -14.45 -11.06 -15.61
N SER A 133 -15.03 -11.79 -14.67
CA SER A 133 -14.26 -12.56 -13.69
C SER A 133 -13.53 -13.71 -14.37
N LEU A 134 -12.24 -13.80 -14.21
CA LEU A 134 -11.43 -14.93 -14.66
C LEU A 134 -11.49 -16.08 -13.64
N TRP A 135 -11.39 -15.73 -12.36
CA TRP A 135 -11.49 -16.68 -11.25
C TRP A 135 -11.77 -15.95 -9.92
N VAL A 136 -12.21 -16.72 -8.95
CA VAL A 136 -12.33 -16.34 -7.54
C VAL A 136 -11.64 -17.41 -6.72
N SER A 137 -10.75 -17.02 -5.80
CA SER A 137 -10.03 -17.96 -4.94
C SER A 137 -10.94 -18.57 -3.87
N GLU A 138 -10.44 -19.60 -3.19
CA GLU A 138 -11.00 -19.99 -1.90
C GLU A 138 -10.87 -18.86 -0.86
N ALA A 139 -11.60 -18.98 0.23
CA ALA A 139 -11.57 -18.03 1.34
C ALA A 139 -10.48 -18.40 2.35
N PHE A 140 -9.62 -17.44 2.70
CA PHE A 140 -8.56 -17.61 3.70
C PHE A 140 -8.91 -17.04 5.07
N GLY A 141 -10.13 -16.51 5.21
CA GLY A 141 -10.62 -15.87 6.43
C GLY A 141 -10.19 -14.41 6.56
N GLY A 142 -10.94 -13.65 7.35
CA GLY A 142 -10.60 -12.26 7.66
C GLY A 142 -10.77 -11.29 6.50
N GLN A 143 -9.89 -10.31 6.46
CA GLN A 143 -9.90 -9.23 5.45
C GLN A 143 -8.48 -8.93 4.98
N SER A 144 -8.34 -8.39 3.78
CA SER A 144 -7.09 -7.85 3.24
C SER A 144 -7.25 -6.37 2.97
N LEU A 145 -6.33 -5.57 3.49
CA LEU A 145 -6.22 -4.12 3.25
C LEU A 145 -4.86 -3.78 2.63
N SER A 146 -4.03 -4.80 2.37
CA SER A 146 -2.69 -4.63 1.82
C SER A 146 -2.69 -4.56 0.31
N TYR A 147 -1.58 -4.07 -0.24
CA TYR A 147 -1.28 -4.23 -1.65
C TYR A 147 -1.12 -5.70 -2.00
N VAL A 148 -1.67 -6.07 -3.14
CA VAL A 148 -1.50 -7.38 -3.73
C VAL A 148 -0.23 -7.34 -4.57
N THR A 149 0.74 -8.17 -4.24
CA THR A 149 1.97 -8.29 -5.02
C THR A 149 1.78 -9.36 -6.10
N VAL A 150 2.14 -9.02 -7.34
CA VAL A 150 2.16 -9.98 -8.46
C VAL A 150 3.59 -10.13 -8.94
N TYR A 151 4.11 -11.33 -8.86
CA TYR A 151 5.50 -11.61 -9.23
C TYR A 151 5.64 -13.01 -9.80
N ASN A 152 6.34 -13.15 -10.93
CA ASN A 152 6.68 -14.42 -11.57
C ASN A 152 5.50 -15.39 -11.75
N GLY A 153 4.32 -14.86 -12.15
CA GLY A 153 3.12 -15.66 -12.37
C GLY A 153 2.35 -16.03 -11.11
N TYR A 154 2.70 -15.48 -9.96
CA TYR A 154 2.04 -15.69 -8.68
C TYR A 154 1.48 -14.39 -8.10
N VAL A 155 0.44 -14.55 -7.28
CA VAL A 155 -0.21 -13.46 -6.55
C VAL A 155 -0.02 -13.69 -5.06
N TYR A 156 0.48 -12.69 -4.36
CA TYR A 156 0.77 -12.73 -2.94
C TYR A 156 -0.08 -11.70 -2.21
N ALA A 157 -0.75 -12.11 -1.16
CA ALA A 157 -1.54 -11.22 -0.32
C ALA A 157 -1.67 -11.76 1.10
N GLY A 158 -1.97 -10.85 2.03
CA GLY A 158 -2.17 -11.19 3.43
C GLY A 158 -3.56 -10.83 3.91
N THR A 159 -4.04 -11.57 4.92
CA THR A 159 -5.30 -11.32 5.60
C THR A 159 -5.11 -11.12 7.09
N ALA A 160 -6.12 -10.63 7.76
CA ALA A 160 -6.25 -10.72 9.21
C ALA A 160 -7.68 -10.98 9.65
N GLU A 161 -7.82 -11.87 10.58
CA GLU A 161 -9.01 -12.05 11.40
C GLU A 161 -8.83 -11.22 12.67
N VAL A 162 -9.66 -10.20 12.86
CA VAL A 162 -9.59 -9.34 14.03
C VAL A 162 -10.62 -9.84 15.06
N SER A 163 -10.14 -10.32 16.19
CA SER A 163 -10.97 -10.59 17.36
C SER A 163 -10.64 -9.61 18.48
N ILE A 164 -11.48 -9.59 19.54
CA ILE A 164 -11.30 -8.71 20.70
C ILE A 164 -9.92 -8.92 21.35
N ASN A 165 -9.36 -10.12 21.27
CA ASN A 165 -8.18 -10.52 22.03
C ASN A 165 -6.96 -10.87 21.18
N SER A 166 -7.10 -11.01 19.87
CA SER A 166 -5.98 -11.41 19.00
C SER A 166 -6.20 -10.94 17.58
N THR A 167 -5.10 -10.63 16.90
CA THR A 167 -5.06 -10.51 15.46
C THR A 167 -4.32 -11.73 14.94
N GLN A 168 -4.98 -12.51 14.10
CA GLN A 168 -4.35 -13.65 13.44
C GLN A 168 -4.60 -13.53 11.93
N GLY A 169 -3.62 -13.84 11.13
CA GLY A 169 -3.73 -13.71 9.68
C GLY A 169 -3.07 -14.84 8.95
N THR A 170 -3.39 -14.91 7.69
CA THR A 170 -2.79 -15.82 6.73
C THR A 170 -2.16 -14.99 5.62
N PHE A 171 -0.90 -15.23 5.32
CA PHE A 171 -0.27 -14.79 4.09
C PHE A 171 -0.32 -15.95 3.10
N TYR A 172 -0.66 -15.69 1.84
CA TYR A 172 -0.90 -16.74 0.87
C TYR A 172 -0.34 -16.39 -0.51
N CYS A 173 0.00 -17.43 -1.26
CA CYS A 173 0.44 -17.39 -2.64
C CYS A 173 -0.57 -18.14 -3.52
N LEU A 174 -1.03 -17.49 -4.59
CA LEU A 174 -1.92 -18.07 -5.58
C LEU A 174 -1.23 -18.11 -6.94
N ASP A 175 -1.53 -19.11 -7.75
CA ASP A 175 -1.25 -19.08 -9.18
C ASP A 175 -2.06 -17.95 -9.84
N ALA A 176 -1.41 -16.99 -10.47
CA ALA A 176 -2.04 -15.79 -11.01
C ALA A 176 -3.06 -16.08 -12.12
N ARG A 177 -2.86 -17.18 -12.85
CA ARG A 177 -3.72 -17.57 -13.96
C ARG A 177 -4.98 -18.32 -13.51
N THR A 178 -4.90 -19.10 -12.44
CA THR A 178 -5.96 -20.02 -12.03
C THR A 178 -6.61 -19.69 -10.69
N GLY A 179 -5.98 -18.85 -9.87
CA GLY A 179 -6.40 -18.56 -8.50
C GLY A 179 -6.21 -19.71 -7.51
N LYS A 180 -5.51 -20.78 -7.91
CA LYS A 180 -5.26 -21.93 -7.03
C LYS A 180 -4.19 -21.61 -6.01
N LEU A 181 -4.46 -22.00 -4.77
CA LEU A 181 -3.49 -21.91 -3.69
C LEU A 181 -2.24 -22.73 -4.02
N GLN A 182 -1.08 -22.09 -3.88
CA GLN A 182 0.23 -22.73 -3.96
C GLN A 182 0.72 -23.04 -2.55
N TRP A 183 0.78 -22.05 -1.71
CA TRP A 183 1.12 -22.18 -0.31
C TRP A 183 0.47 -21.07 0.53
N LYS A 184 0.45 -21.28 1.84
CA LYS A 184 0.04 -20.30 2.82
C LYS A 184 0.93 -20.37 4.05
N TYR A 185 1.12 -19.22 4.68
CA TYR A 185 1.88 -19.08 5.91
C TYR A 185 0.99 -18.50 7.01
N ARG A 186 1.16 -19.00 8.22
CA ARG A 186 0.50 -18.52 9.43
C ARG A 186 1.47 -18.72 10.60
N ASN A 187 1.71 -17.67 11.38
CA ASN A 187 2.55 -17.81 12.57
C ASN A 187 1.65 -18.20 13.75
N GLU A 188 1.76 -19.45 14.19
CA GLU A 188 0.95 -19.98 15.29
C GLU A 188 1.56 -19.67 16.67
N GLU A 189 2.89 -19.47 16.74
CA GLU A 189 3.60 -19.18 17.99
C GLU A 189 3.49 -17.70 18.38
N GLN A 190 3.57 -16.83 17.38
CA GLN A 190 3.45 -15.38 17.53
C GLN A 190 2.39 -14.84 16.57
N PRO A 191 1.10 -15.01 16.86
CA PRO A 191 0.03 -14.63 15.96
C PRO A 191 0.10 -13.15 15.57
N GLY A 192 -0.10 -12.87 14.27
CA GLY A 192 -0.17 -11.52 13.73
C GLY A 192 -0.97 -11.49 12.45
N GLY A 193 -1.53 -10.34 12.11
CA GLY A 193 -2.24 -10.13 10.85
C GLY A 193 -1.30 -9.65 9.76
N TYR A 194 -1.52 -10.09 8.52
CA TYR A 194 -0.76 -9.71 7.33
C TYR A 194 -1.58 -8.83 6.38
N TYR A 195 -2.50 -8.07 6.88
CA TYR A 195 -3.51 -7.37 6.10
C TYR A 195 -3.20 -5.90 5.78
N TRP A 196 -2.11 -5.36 6.29
CA TRP A 196 -1.74 -3.96 6.09
C TRP A 196 -0.61 -3.76 5.08
N GLY A 197 0.43 -4.55 5.17
CA GLY A 197 1.61 -4.43 4.33
C GLY A 197 1.52 -5.32 3.08
N GLY A 198 2.06 -4.84 1.97
CA GLY A 198 2.37 -5.67 0.82
C GLY A 198 3.62 -6.49 1.04
N SER A 199 4.07 -7.15 0.00
CA SER A 199 5.33 -7.88 0.00
C SER A 199 6.30 -7.33 -1.04
N VAL A 200 7.59 -7.58 -0.84
CA VAL A 200 8.65 -7.20 -1.77
C VAL A 200 9.54 -8.40 -2.06
N VAL A 201 10.20 -8.37 -3.20
CA VAL A 201 11.19 -9.39 -3.58
C VAL A 201 12.58 -8.76 -3.57
N MET A 202 13.52 -9.43 -2.93
CA MET A 202 14.94 -9.10 -2.90
C MET A 202 15.73 -10.40 -2.94
N ASP A 203 16.68 -10.55 -3.89
CA ASP A 203 17.54 -11.73 -4.05
C ASP A 203 16.79 -13.07 -4.13
N ASP A 204 15.79 -13.16 -5.02
CA ASP A 204 14.94 -14.34 -5.19
C ASP A 204 14.21 -14.80 -3.91
N LYS A 205 14.04 -13.89 -2.96
CA LYS A 205 13.30 -14.11 -1.73
C LYS A 205 12.14 -13.13 -1.62
N LEU A 206 11.01 -13.63 -1.22
CA LEU A 206 9.82 -12.84 -0.90
C LEU A 206 9.84 -12.46 0.58
N TYR A 207 9.60 -11.20 0.85
CA TYR A 207 9.50 -10.66 2.21
C TYR A 207 8.12 -10.08 2.44
N PHE A 208 7.52 -10.39 3.57
CA PHE A 208 6.27 -9.82 4.04
C PHE A 208 6.29 -9.66 5.56
N ALA A 209 5.56 -8.71 6.09
CA ALA A 209 5.56 -8.40 7.52
C ALA A 209 4.16 -8.26 8.07
N GLY A 210 4.02 -8.45 9.37
CA GLY A 210 2.72 -8.45 10.05
C GLY A 210 2.65 -7.64 11.33
N ASP A 211 1.47 -7.66 11.92
CA ASP A 211 1.12 -7.01 13.18
C ASP A 211 1.91 -7.54 14.40
N ASN A 212 2.62 -8.65 14.26
CA ASN A 212 3.52 -9.19 15.28
C ASN A 212 4.93 -8.57 15.22
N GLY A 213 5.20 -7.68 14.26
CA GLY A 213 6.52 -7.05 14.09
C GLY A 213 7.58 -7.99 13.49
N ILE A 214 7.15 -9.11 12.91
CA ILE A 214 8.03 -10.09 12.28
C ILE A 214 8.02 -9.89 10.77
N LEU A 215 9.21 -9.79 10.19
CA LEU A 215 9.47 -9.92 8.77
C LEU A 215 9.70 -11.40 8.46
N VAL A 216 8.93 -11.94 7.55
CA VAL A 216 9.04 -13.32 7.08
C VAL A 216 9.77 -13.32 5.75
N GLU A 217 10.78 -14.16 5.64
CA GLU A 217 11.54 -14.44 4.42
C GLU A 217 11.13 -15.80 3.87
N HIS A 218 10.71 -15.84 2.62
CA HIS A 218 10.37 -17.06 1.89
C HIS A 218 11.27 -17.16 0.65
N ASP A 219 12.02 -18.24 0.55
CA ASP A 219 12.87 -18.51 -0.61
C ASP A 219 12.03 -18.96 -1.81
N LEU A 220 12.06 -18.17 -2.89
CA LEU A 220 11.27 -18.43 -4.10
C LEU A 220 11.86 -19.54 -4.99
N VAL A 221 13.10 -19.93 -4.77
CA VAL A 221 13.77 -21.01 -5.53
C VAL A 221 13.51 -22.35 -4.88
N GLU A 222 13.70 -22.44 -3.56
CA GLU A 222 13.50 -23.68 -2.80
C GLU A 222 12.02 -23.89 -2.40
N ASP A 223 11.23 -22.84 -2.38
CA ASP A 223 9.78 -22.79 -2.09
C ASP A 223 9.36 -23.45 -0.75
N THR A 224 10.28 -23.57 0.19
CA THR A 224 10.03 -24.27 1.47
C THR A 224 10.68 -23.63 2.68
N VAL A 225 11.53 -22.64 2.49
CA VAL A 225 12.31 -22.04 3.59
C VAL A 225 11.64 -20.79 4.09
N TYR A 226 11.27 -20.79 5.37
CA TYR A 226 10.80 -19.61 6.08
C TYR A 226 11.82 -19.20 7.13
N ARG A 227 12.24 -17.96 7.07
CA ARG A 227 13.02 -17.32 8.14
C ARG A 227 12.17 -16.20 8.74
N GLU A 228 12.09 -16.18 10.04
CA GLU A 228 11.40 -15.15 10.81
C GLU A 228 12.41 -14.20 11.44
N ILE A 229 12.20 -12.91 11.23
CA ILE A 229 13.13 -11.87 11.64
C ILE A 229 12.34 -10.81 12.42
N SER A 230 12.71 -10.57 13.67
CA SER A 230 12.15 -9.46 14.42
C SER A 230 12.64 -8.14 13.83
N ILE A 231 11.78 -7.42 13.10
CA ILE A 231 12.17 -6.20 12.39
C ILE A 231 11.93 -4.92 13.21
N THR A 232 11.15 -5.00 14.26
CA THR A 232 10.88 -3.90 15.19
C THR A 232 11.08 -4.36 16.63
N GLN A 233 11.44 -3.43 17.52
CA GLN A 233 11.65 -3.77 18.93
C GLN A 233 10.36 -3.89 19.72
N LYS A 234 9.34 -3.10 19.41
CA LYS A 234 8.09 -3.01 20.18
C LYS A 234 6.84 -2.74 19.33
N GLY A 235 7.01 -2.55 18.05
CA GLY A 235 5.96 -2.09 17.17
C GLY A 235 5.26 -3.21 16.41
N ARG A 236 4.27 -2.80 15.63
CA ARG A 236 3.56 -3.60 14.64
C ARG A 236 3.84 -3.00 13.29
N ILE A 237 4.05 -3.83 12.28
CA ILE A 237 4.22 -3.33 10.91
C ILE A 237 2.83 -3.16 10.31
N ARG A 238 2.49 -1.92 10.00
CA ARG A 238 1.22 -1.52 9.36
C ARG A 238 1.43 -0.63 8.14
N SER A 239 2.66 -0.48 7.73
CA SER A 239 3.07 0.14 6.47
C SER A 239 3.35 -0.92 5.43
N ASP A 240 3.33 -0.52 4.17
CA ASP A 240 3.85 -1.33 3.09
C ASP A 240 5.39 -1.43 3.18
N LEU A 241 5.94 -2.56 2.72
CA LEU A 241 7.39 -2.73 2.61
C LEU A 241 7.91 -1.97 1.39
N GLN A 242 9.06 -1.34 1.52
CA GLN A 242 9.73 -0.65 0.42
C GLN A 242 11.12 -1.22 0.20
N TYR A 243 11.40 -1.73 -0.99
CA TYR A 243 12.75 -2.13 -1.36
C TYR A 243 13.50 -0.95 -1.99
N VAL A 244 14.63 -0.59 -1.38
CA VAL A 244 15.53 0.48 -1.86
C VAL A 244 16.75 -0.17 -2.50
N ALA A 245 16.73 -0.25 -3.82
CA ALA A 245 17.76 -0.95 -4.58
C ALA A 245 19.16 -0.32 -4.42
N ALA A 246 19.25 1.01 -4.26
CA ALA A 246 20.52 1.71 -4.06
C ALA A 246 21.23 1.32 -2.75
N GLU A 247 20.47 0.92 -1.73
CA GLU A 247 20.99 0.49 -0.44
C GLU A 247 20.92 -1.03 -0.25
N HIS A 248 20.33 -1.73 -1.22
CA HIS A 248 20.05 -3.15 -1.12
C HIS A 248 19.35 -3.51 0.18
N ALA A 249 18.30 -2.78 0.51
CA ALA A 249 17.61 -2.91 1.79
C ALA A 249 16.09 -2.75 1.68
N ILE A 250 15.40 -3.43 2.59
CA ILE A 250 13.95 -3.33 2.78
C ILE A 250 13.68 -2.37 3.93
N TYR A 251 12.75 -1.44 3.72
CA TYR A 251 12.31 -0.48 4.71
C TYR A 251 10.83 -0.67 5.05
N ALA A 252 10.51 -0.44 6.32
CA ALA A 252 9.15 -0.36 6.82
C ALA A 252 9.06 0.66 7.96
N THR A 253 7.84 1.09 8.28
CA THR A 253 7.57 1.86 9.51
C THR A 253 6.80 1.01 10.50
N SER A 254 7.14 1.10 11.77
CA SER A 254 6.35 0.51 12.84
C SER A 254 5.33 1.52 13.39
N ASN A 255 4.23 1.03 13.94
CA ASN A 255 3.21 1.89 14.55
C ASN A 255 3.72 2.68 15.77
N THR A 256 4.85 2.32 16.32
CA THR A 256 5.53 3.04 17.42
C THR A 256 6.50 4.11 16.94
N GLY A 257 6.54 4.37 15.62
CA GLY A 257 7.37 5.43 15.02
C GLY A 257 8.83 5.06 14.83
N GLU A 258 9.09 3.78 14.60
CA GLU A 258 10.41 3.32 14.16
C GLU A 258 10.43 3.26 12.62
N ILE A 259 11.56 3.63 12.03
CA ILE A 259 11.93 3.25 10.68
C ILE A 259 12.79 2.00 10.81
N CYS A 260 12.31 0.90 10.26
CA CYS A 260 12.97 -0.40 10.29
C CYS A 260 13.67 -0.63 8.96
N ARG A 261 14.95 -0.99 8.97
CA ARG A 261 15.77 -1.32 7.80
C ARG A 261 16.30 -2.74 7.94
N PHE A 262 16.17 -3.52 6.88
CA PHE A 262 16.74 -4.86 6.77
C PHE A 262 17.53 -4.98 5.48
N ASP A 263 18.82 -5.34 5.56
CA ASP A 263 19.74 -5.42 4.41
C ASP A 263 20.02 -6.86 3.93
N GLY A 264 19.15 -7.80 4.28
CA GLY A 264 19.34 -9.21 3.99
C GLY A 264 20.06 -9.97 5.12
N SER A 265 20.79 -9.30 5.98
CA SER A 265 21.55 -9.89 7.10
C SER A 265 21.14 -9.31 8.46
N GLU A 266 21.09 -8.01 8.57
CA GLU A 266 20.91 -7.29 9.83
C GLU A 266 19.68 -6.37 9.80
N VAL A 267 19.07 -6.21 10.98
CA VAL A 267 18.00 -5.25 11.22
C VAL A 267 18.56 -4.04 11.95
N THR A 268 18.30 -2.87 11.39
CA THR A 268 18.56 -1.59 12.05
C THR A 268 17.26 -0.84 12.24
N THR A 269 17.03 -0.27 13.42
CA THR A 269 15.85 0.54 13.73
C THR A 269 16.23 1.96 14.11
N TYR A 270 15.48 2.92 13.59
CA TYR A 270 15.68 4.35 13.86
C TYR A 270 14.38 4.94 14.41
N THR A 271 14.45 5.60 15.56
CA THR A 271 13.29 6.21 16.21
C THR A 271 13.04 7.61 15.66
N MET A 272 11.87 7.85 15.05
CA MET A 272 11.52 9.17 14.50
C MET A 272 11.28 10.24 15.58
N PHE A 273 10.68 9.86 16.69
CA PHE A 273 10.31 10.78 17.78
C PHE A 273 10.84 10.33 19.15
N PRO A 274 12.16 10.43 19.41
CA PRO A 274 12.77 9.84 20.61
C PRO A 274 12.32 10.49 21.92
N ARG A 275 11.67 11.67 21.88
CA ARG A 275 11.18 12.39 23.05
C ARG A 275 9.67 12.36 23.23
N ALA A 276 8.93 11.83 22.26
CA ALA A 276 7.47 11.74 22.36
C ALA A 276 7.06 10.64 23.33
N LYS A 277 5.96 10.90 24.07
CA LYS A 277 5.37 9.93 24.99
C LYS A 277 4.49 8.92 24.28
N ALA A 278 3.88 9.33 23.18
CA ALA A 278 3.01 8.48 22.37
C ALA A 278 3.24 8.79 20.89
N VAL A 279 3.44 7.75 20.10
CA VAL A 279 3.57 7.83 18.63
C VAL A 279 2.60 6.86 18.00
N ASN A 280 2.00 7.25 16.89
CA ASN A 280 1.27 6.38 16.00
C ASN A 280 1.70 6.65 14.56
N CYS A 281 2.14 5.61 13.86
CA CYS A 281 2.60 5.70 12.48
C CYS A 281 2.12 4.46 11.72
N THR A 282 1.22 4.68 10.77
CA THR A 282 0.70 3.64 9.88
C THR A 282 0.90 4.00 8.40
N SER A 283 1.55 5.13 8.14
CA SER A 283 1.89 5.60 6.81
C SER A 283 3.05 4.80 6.23
N THR A 284 2.94 4.42 4.97
CA THR A 284 4.08 3.91 4.19
C THR A 284 5.04 5.05 3.86
N MET A 285 6.32 4.73 3.79
CA MET A 285 7.36 5.68 3.38
C MET A 285 7.27 5.93 1.89
N SER A 286 7.39 7.20 1.49
CA SER A 286 7.66 7.59 0.10
C SER A 286 9.10 7.99 -0.03
N ILE A 287 9.87 7.22 -0.80
CA ILE A 287 11.32 7.42 -0.94
C ILE A 287 11.61 7.96 -2.33
N VAL A 288 12.25 9.14 -2.37
CA VAL A 288 12.69 9.79 -3.61
C VAL A 288 14.13 10.24 -3.40
N ASP A 289 15.02 9.71 -4.21
CA ASP A 289 16.45 9.92 -4.06
C ASP A 289 16.91 9.64 -2.61
N ASP A 290 17.59 10.56 -1.98
CA ASP A 290 18.09 10.44 -0.60
C ASP A 290 17.08 10.90 0.48
N THR A 291 15.81 11.02 0.15
CA THR A 291 14.81 11.56 1.06
C THR A 291 13.58 10.67 1.18
N ALA A 292 13.22 10.32 2.41
CA ALA A 292 11.96 9.66 2.69
C ALA A 292 10.97 10.62 3.36
N TYR A 293 9.71 10.44 3.01
CA TYR A 293 8.57 11.19 3.53
C TYR A 293 7.61 10.22 4.22
N VAL A 294 7.26 10.51 5.47
CA VAL A 294 6.45 9.62 6.32
C VAL A 294 5.40 10.42 7.07
N GLY A 295 4.16 9.98 7.03
CA GLY A 295 3.12 10.52 7.87
C GLY A 295 3.12 9.89 9.26
N ALA A 296 2.90 10.67 10.30
CA ALA A 296 2.82 10.16 11.67
C ALA A 296 1.96 11.04 12.58
N MET A 297 1.71 10.56 13.78
CA MET A 297 1.21 11.36 14.91
C MET A 297 2.17 11.17 16.09
N ALA A 298 2.55 12.27 16.73
CA ALA A 298 3.31 12.25 17.97
C ALA A 298 2.65 13.18 18.99
N ASP A 299 2.46 12.70 20.21
CA ASP A 299 1.81 13.41 21.31
C ASP A 299 0.50 14.10 20.91
N GLY A 300 -0.33 13.38 20.14
CA GLY A 300 -1.65 13.84 19.68
C GLY A 300 -1.63 14.84 18.52
N MET A 301 -0.49 15.10 17.90
CA MET A 301 -0.37 16.02 16.77
C MET A 301 0.15 15.31 15.52
N GLY A 302 -0.44 15.60 14.35
CA GLY A 302 -0.03 15.06 13.06
C GLY A 302 1.20 15.76 12.50
N TYR A 303 2.06 14.96 11.86
CA TYR A 303 3.30 15.40 11.23
C TYR A 303 3.50 14.73 9.88
N LEU A 304 4.08 15.48 8.94
CA LEU A 304 4.87 14.91 7.87
C LEU A 304 6.34 14.93 8.31
N CYS A 305 6.96 13.79 8.36
CA CYS A 305 8.37 13.61 8.69
C CYS A 305 9.18 13.57 7.40
N VAL A 306 10.27 14.31 7.35
CA VAL A 306 11.23 14.31 6.24
C VAL A 306 12.53 13.74 6.76
N TRP A 307 12.89 12.58 6.24
CA TRP A 307 14.00 11.76 6.69
C TRP A 307 15.12 11.73 5.66
N ASP A 308 16.34 11.82 6.13
CA ASP A 308 17.55 11.70 5.31
C ASP A 308 17.95 10.24 5.23
N MET A 309 17.98 9.67 4.04
CA MET A 309 18.31 8.27 3.81
C MET A 309 19.82 7.99 3.94
N GLN A 310 20.69 8.98 3.65
CA GLN A 310 22.13 8.80 3.75
C GLN A 310 22.63 8.84 5.20
N THR A 311 22.11 9.78 6.00
CA THR A 311 22.51 9.93 7.40
C THR A 311 21.62 9.18 8.37
N HIS A 312 20.54 8.56 7.88
CA HIS A 312 19.52 7.88 8.66
C HIS A 312 19.02 8.73 9.84
N SER A 313 18.67 9.97 9.55
CA SER A 313 18.25 10.93 10.57
C SER A 313 17.11 11.84 10.09
N MET A 314 16.36 12.39 11.05
CA MET A 314 15.30 13.33 10.76
C MET A 314 15.88 14.65 10.25
N ARG A 315 15.58 15.04 9.00
CA ARG A 315 15.93 16.37 8.47
C ARG A 315 15.07 17.45 9.12
N TYR A 316 13.75 17.29 9.08
CA TYR A 316 12.79 18.17 9.73
C TYR A 316 11.39 17.53 9.75
N THR A 317 10.47 18.14 10.44
CA THR A 317 9.05 17.76 10.46
C THR A 317 8.18 18.95 10.09
N VAL A 318 7.06 18.68 9.39
CA VAL A 318 6.00 19.64 9.09
C VAL A 318 4.78 19.30 9.92
N LYS A 319 4.40 20.19 10.82
CA LYS A 319 3.23 20.03 11.67
C LYS A 319 1.95 20.34 10.90
N THR A 320 0.95 19.46 10.95
CA THR A 320 -0.31 19.65 10.22
C THR A 320 -1.22 20.71 10.84
N GLY A 321 -0.99 21.06 12.08
CA GLY A 321 -1.86 21.98 12.86
C GLY A 321 -3.15 21.33 13.37
N LYS A 322 -3.32 20.00 13.20
CA LYS A 322 -4.49 19.24 13.65
C LYS A 322 -4.09 18.04 14.52
N ALA A 323 -4.94 17.71 15.48
CA ALA A 323 -4.81 16.53 16.32
C ALA A 323 -5.30 15.28 15.58
N CYS A 324 -4.60 14.90 14.52
CA CYS A 324 -4.90 13.71 13.72
C CYS A 324 -3.62 13.06 13.20
N GLU A 325 -3.64 11.76 13.05
CA GLU A 325 -2.57 11.03 12.37
C GLU A 325 -2.59 11.32 10.86
N VAL A 326 -1.42 11.53 10.29
CA VAL A 326 -1.23 11.50 8.83
C VAL A 326 -1.04 10.04 8.43
N LYS A 327 -2.11 9.40 8.01
CA LYS A 327 -2.12 7.96 7.66
C LYS A 327 -1.81 7.69 6.19
N ALA A 328 -2.14 8.65 5.33
CA ALA A 328 -1.90 8.50 3.91
C ALA A 328 -0.40 8.33 3.63
N THR A 329 -0.08 7.48 2.67
CA THR A 329 1.25 7.47 2.07
C THR A 329 1.47 8.80 1.37
N PRO A 330 2.52 9.56 1.68
CA PRO A 330 2.80 10.82 1.00
C PRO A 330 3.06 10.57 -0.49
N LEU A 331 2.45 11.37 -1.36
CA LEU A 331 2.74 11.35 -2.79
C LEU A 331 3.70 12.49 -3.13
N VAL A 332 4.80 12.15 -3.77
CA VAL A 332 5.86 13.12 -4.12
C VAL A 332 5.82 13.40 -5.61
N SER A 333 5.68 14.67 -6.00
CA SER A 333 5.88 15.11 -7.37
C SER A 333 7.29 15.65 -7.55
N THR A 334 8.02 15.06 -8.50
CA THR A 334 9.39 15.45 -8.90
C THR A 334 9.41 16.24 -10.20
N ALA A 335 8.27 16.79 -10.62
CA ALA A 335 8.10 17.48 -11.91
C ALA A 335 8.62 18.93 -11.93
N TYR A 336 9.02 19.48 -10.78
CA TYR A 336 9.33 20.89 -10.63
C TYR A 336 10.82 21.13 -10.47
N GLU A 337 11.34 22.15 -11.14
CA GLU A 337 12.76 22.53 -11.06
C GLU A 337 13.17 23.13 -9.71
N ASP A 338 12.21 23.69 -8.97
CA ASP A 338 12.43 24.36 -7.67
C ASP A 338 12.36 23.40 -6.47
N GLY A 339 12.13 22.09 -6.73
CA GLY A 339 12.12 21.05 -5.71
C GLY A 339 10.92 20.12 -5.79
N ASN A 340 10.89 19.17 -4.87
CA ASN A 340 9.82 18.18 -4.78
C ASN A 340 8.60 18.76 -4.03
N TYR A 341 7.41 18.46 -4.55
CA TYR A 341 6.14 18.80 -3.89
C TYR A 341 5.53 17.54 -3.29
N VAL A 342 5.15 17.61 -2.02
CA VAL A 342 4.64 16.47 -1.25
C VAL A 342 3.17 16.69 -0.90
N TYR A 343 2.34 15.71 -1.23
CA TYR A 343 0.91 15.68 -0.91
C TYR A 343 0.68 14.59 0.15
N TYR A 344 0.01 14.95 1.25
CA TYR A 344 -0.20 14.06 2.40
C TYR A 344 -1.48 14.40 3.16
#